data_0451068e488c447944f8f6d1843b19a3
#
_entry.id   0451068e488c447944f8f6d1843b19a3
#
_cell.length_a   1.000
_cell.length_b   1.000
_cell.length_c   1.000
_cell.angle_alpha   90.00
_cell.angle_beta   90.00
_cell.angle_gamma   90.00
#
_symmetry.space_group_name_H-M   'P 1'
#
loop_
_entity.id
_entity.type
_entity.pdbx_description
1 polymer ?
#
loop_
_entity_poly.entity_id
_entity_poly.type
_entity_poly.pdbx_seq_one_letter_code
_entity_poly.pdbx_strand_id
1 'polypeptide(L)'
;MQKIIEESKTKMNAAEILFKHYNDLKARQPYHINLLDELHANENAHTRILVKLLQYQKNGRFFILDSFLELIRQASDSENSKRVARLTDLSEEHSPPRIIFGENYIDALILYSNCAIIIENKIHWAADQYAQIQRYVESVEQKIHDVKNIFVIYLTANGNKKVSDDSLTPEARKALDYTDETDPGRFLQLTYLYHILPWLENEVLPSCTIREEWLISALRQYTDHLKGMFGLRDNDEIVWNRIRNDISGEAIRDFQLLEPDTPAHQFMNNLIMRLKRDLEKTFCDRILNYHLGQAGFYNPGSWYPDFGSNWGTIECPQENPVGYAMGLEKFQFGFPSKSEAFSEEWSRIYWQTVCKIFPEIRRNQFYWLGFCFLPDRDFCSTDILQNVFDECCFDWERSRILNSKAEKIAKYVSRFYNAVKEAHNTASGMTGQK
;
A
#
# COMPACT_ATOMS: atom_id res chain seq x y z
N MET A 1 29.66 32.59 -39.35
CA MET A 1 29.10 31.25 -39.29
C MET A 1 29.78 30.38 -38.22
N GLN A 2 31.09 30.40 -38.00
CA GLN A 2 31.75 29.62 -36.95
C GLN A 2 31.41 30.12 -35.49
N LYS A 3 31.14 31.42 -35.30
CA LYS A 3 30.75 31.95 -33.98
C LYS A 3 29.32 31.61 -33.54
N ILE A 4 28.45 31.25 -34.49
CA ILE A 4 27.07 30.80 -34.20
C ILE A 4 27.01 29.33 -33.86
N ILE A 5 28.02 28.53 -34.27
CA ILE A 5 28.13 27.09 -34.00
C ILE A 5 28.74 26.83 -32.60
N GLU A 6 29.49 27.78 -32.02
CA GLU A 6 30.04 27.66 -30.67
C GLU A 6 29.05 28.04 -29.56
N GLU A 7 28.01 28.81 -29.86
CA GLU A 7 26.95 29.19 -28.89
C GLU A 7 25.83 28.17 -28.73
N SER A 8 25.77 27.11 -29.56
CA SER A 8 24.80 26.01 -29.41
C SER A 8 25.34 24.76 -28.76
N LYS A 9 26.34 24.86 -27.89
CA LYS A 9 26.54 23.85 -26.84
C LYS A 9 25.42 24.04 -25.85
N THR A 10 24.29 23.36 -26.07
CA THR A 10 23.20 23.24 -25.12
C THR A 10 23.82 22.89 -23.78
N LYS A 11 23.84 23.85 -22.87
CA LYS A 11 24.37 23.65 -21.51
C LYS A 11 23.46 22.59 -20.91
N MET A 12 24.00 21.40 -20.64
CA MET A 12 23.23 20.33 -19.99
C MET A 12 22.60 20.92 -18.72
N ASN A 13 21.32 20.68 -18.53
CA ASN A 13 20.65 21.06 -17.30
C ASN A 13 21.10 20.18 -16.11
N ALA A 14 20.83 20.61 -14.88
CA ALA A 14 21.30 19.91 -13.69
C ALA A 14 20.75 18.48 -13.59
N ALA A 15 19.54 18.22 -14.07
CA ALA A 15 18.94 16.88 -14.11
C ALA A 15 19.68 15.95 -15.10
N GLU A 16 20.08 16.45 -16.27
CA GLU A 16 20.88 15.67 -17.24
C GLU A 16 22.28 15.36 -16.70
N ILE A 17 22.91 16.30 -16.03
CA ILE A 17 24.21 16.09 -15.38
C ILE A 17 24.11 15.02 -14.31
N LEU A 18 23.08 15.07 -13.47
CA LEU A 18 22.83 14.06 -12.44
C LEU A 18 22.58 12.68 -13.05
N PHE A 19 21.78 12.60 -14.11
CA PHE A 19 21.54 11.36 -14.85
C PHE A 19 22.82 10.78 -15.44
N LYS A 20 23.66 11.61 -16.05
CA LYS A 20 24.97 11.17 -16.55
C LYS A 20 25.82 10.61 -15.43
N HIS A 21 25.90 11.29 -14.30
CA HIS A 21 26.65 10.81 -13.13
C HIS A 21 26.10 9.47 -12.61
N TYR A 22 24.77 9.33 -12.55
CA TYR A 22 24.13 8.05 -12.21
C TYR A 22 24.59 6.92 -13.14
N ASN A 23 24.59 7.14 -14.46
CA ASN A 23 25.01 6.15 -15.41
C ASN A 23 26.50 5.79 -15.26
N ASP A 24 27.37 6.77 -14.99
CA ASP A 24 28.80 6.54 -14.73
C ASP A 24 29.01 5.70 -13.46
N LEU A 25 28.21 5.94 -12.41
CA LEU A 25 28.25 5.13 -11.19
C LEU A 25 27.72 3.71 -11.45
N LYS A 26 26.62 3.59 -12.21
CA LYS A 26 26.03 2.30 -12.56
C LYS A 26 26.99 1.45 -13.42
N ALA A 27 27.67 2.05 -14.38
CA ALA A 27 28.66 1.38 -15.23
C ALA A 27 29.87 0.83 -14.45
N ARG A 28 30.15 1.32 -13.26
CA ARG A 28 31.21 0.85 -12.37
C ARG A 28 30.79 -0.25 -11.40
N GLN A 29 29.48 -0.59 -11.38
CA GLN A 29 29.01 -1.69 -10.55
C GLN A 29 29.45 -3.05 -11.11
N PRO A 30 29.57 -4.09 -10.27
CA PRO A 30 29.78 -5.45 -10.74
C PRO A 30 28.75 -5.85 -11.80
N TYR A 31 29.20 -6.63 -12.77
CA TYR A 31 28.29 -7.18 -13.78
C TYR A 31 27.16 -7.97 -13.08
N HIS A 32 25.94 -7.60 -13.38
CA HIS A 32 24.74 -8.21 -12.84
C HIS A 32 23.90 -8.80 -13.98
N ILE A 33 23.48 -10.03 -13.83
CA ILE A 33 22.54 -10.68 -14.73
C ILE A 33 21.43 -11.34 -13.94
N ASN A 34 20.20 -11.09 -14.35
CA ASN A 34 19.03 -11.79 -13.87
C ASN A 34 18.30 -12.41 -15.08
N LEU A 35 18.14 -13.72 -15.07
CA LEU A 35 17.56 -14.43 -16.22
C LEU A 35 16.11 -14.03 -16.48
N LEU A 36 15.35 -13.61 -15.46
CA LEU A 36 13.97 -13.18 -15.64
C LEU A 36 13.89 -11.79 -16.30
N ASP A 37 14.86 -10.92 -16.04
CA ASP A 37 14.97 -9.63 -16.72
C ASP A 37 15.28 -9.85 -18.22
N GLU A 38 16.30 -10.66 -18.50
CA GLU A 38 16.73 -10.95 -19.88
C GLU A 38 15.64 -11.64 -20.71
N LEU A 39 14.80 -12.44 -20.07
CA LEU A 39 13.67 -13.12 -20.70
C LEU A 39 12.39 -12.30 -20.72
N HIS A 40 12.42 -11.06 -20.22
CA HIS A 40 11.26 -10.16 -20.15
C HIS A 40 10.03 -10.85 -19.53
N ALA A 41 10.19 -11.35 -18.29
CA ALA A 41 9.16 -12.12 -17.60
C ALA A 41 7.83 -11.36 -17.57
N ASN A 42 6.80 -11.91 -18.21
CA ASN A 42 5.45 -11.34 -18.29
C ASN A 42 4.55 -11.83 -17.13
N GLU A 43 3.30 -11.35 -17.05
CA GLU A 43 2.34 -11.76 -16.02
C GLU A 43 2.20 -13.28 -15.88
N ASN A 44 2.13 -13.99 -17.01
CA ASN A 44 2.05 -15.45 -17.00
C ASN A 44 3.32 -16.11 -16.43
N ALA A 45 4.49 -15.52 -16.63
CA ALA A 45 5.74 -16.03 -16.06
C ALA A 45 5.72 -15.87 -14.52
N HIS A 46 5.31 -14.71 -14.02
CA HIS A 46 5.16 -14.47 -12.58
C HIS A 46 4.15 -15.43 -11.95
N THR A 47 3.01 -15.62 -12.60
CA THR A 47 1.98 -16.56 -12.13
C THR A 47 2.50 -17.99 -12.08
N ARG A 48 3.21 -18.44 -13.12
CA ARG A 48 3.81 -19.79 -13.14
C ARG A 48 4.86 -19.98 -12.05
N ILE A 49 5.67 -18.95 -11.80
CA ILE A 49 6.66 -18.99 -10.70
C ILE A 49 5.93 -19.13 -9.36
N LEU A 50 4.93 -18.28 -9.10
CA LEU A 50 4.15 -18.34 -7.87
C LEU A 50 3.51 -19.72 -7.68
N VAL A 51 2.83 -20.24 -8.71
CA VAL A 51 2.21 -21.58 -8.68
C VAL A 51 3.25 -22.66 -8.38
N LYS A 52 4.44 -22.60 -9.00
CA LYS A 52 5.51 -23.56 -8.75
C LYS A 52 6.05 -23.49 -7.32
N LEU A 53 6.16 -22.30 -6.75
CA LEU A 53 6.54 -22.12 -5.35
C LEU A 53 5.48 -22.72 -4.43
N LEU A 54 4.20 -22.42 -4.65
CA LEU A 54 3.10 -22.97 -3.85
C LEU A 54 2.96 -24.51 -3.98
N GLN A 55 3.31 -25.09 -5.12
CA GLN A 55 3.32 -26.54 -5.35
C GLN A 55 4.48 -27.26 -4.66
N TYR A 56 5.48 -26.51 -4.17
CA TYR A 56 6.65 -27.12 -3.57
C TYR A 56 6.29 -27.86 -2.27
N GLN A 57 6.71 -29.12 -2.19
CA GLN A 57 6.49 -30.00 -1.04
C GLN A 57 7.81 -30.40 -0.40
N LYS A 58 7.85 -30.32 0.92
CA LYS A 58 8.93 -30.83 1.75
C LYS A 58 8.37 -31.84 2.73
N ASN A 59 8.84 -33.11 2.64
CA ASN A 59 8.32 -34.19 3.46
C ASN A 59 6.79 -34.36 3.38
N GLY A 60 6.20 -34.15 2.20
CA GLY A 60 4.75 -34.25 1.98
C GLY A 60 3.94 -33.05 2.40
N ARG A 61 4.57 -31.99 2.92
CA ARG A 61 3.90 -30.74 3.33
C ARG A 61 4.16 -29.61 2.33
N PHE A 62 3.14 -28.81 2.06
CA PHE A 62 3.21 -27.62 1.22
C PHE A 62 3.62 -26.39 2.04
N PHE A 63 4.81 -26.41 2.66
CA PHE A 63 5.19 -25.38 3.62
C PHE A 63 5.19 -23.94 3.07
N ILE A 64 5.47 -23.75 1.76
CA ILE A 64 5.37 -22.44 1.13
C ILE A 64 3.90 -22.00 0.99
N LEU A 65 3.01 -22.94 0.66
CA LEU A 65 1.57 -22.69 0.64
C LEU A 65 1.05 -22.36 2.03
N ASP A 66 1.46 -23.10 3.06
CA ASP A 66 1.06 -22.84 4.46
C ASP A 66 1.48 -21.42 4.87
N SER A 67 2.71 -21.02 4.54
CA SER A 67 3.21 -19.67 4.78
C SER A 67 2.47 -18.60 3.95
N PHE A 68 2.05 -18.93 2.73
CA PHE A 68 1.24 -18.03 1.91
C PHE A 68 -0.19 -17.84 2.46
N LEU A 69 -0.79 -18.89 2.98
CA LEU A 69 -2.09 -18.78 3.67
C LEU A 69 -1.99 -17.90 4.92
N GLU A 70 -0.87 -18.01 5.65
CA GLU A 70 -0.60 -17.13 6.78
C GLU A 70 -0.44 -15.67 6.36
N LEU A 71 0.23 -15.39 5.23
CA LEU A 71 0.30 -14.05 4.65
C LEU A 71 -1.11 -13.51 4.33
N ILE A 72 -1.97 -14.31 3.69
CA ILE A 72 -3.35 -13.93 3.39
C ILE A 72 -4.11 -13.63 4.68
N ARG A 73 -3.93 -14.44 5.72
CA ARG A 73 -4.57 -14.27 7.02
C ARG A 73 -4.16 -12.95 7.69
N GLN A 74 -2.88 -12.60 7.62
CA GLN A 74 -2.33 -11.36 8.19
C GLN A 74 -2.80 -10.12 7.42
N ALA A 75 -2.96 -10.24 6.11
CA ALA A 75 -3.46 -9.16 5.25
C ALA A 75 -4.99 -8.97 5.33
N SER A 76 -5.69 -9.87 6.01
CA SER A 76 -7.14 -9.85 6.16
C SER A 76 -7.56 -9.14 7.45
N ASP A 77 -8.73 -8.51 7.44
CA ASP A 77 -9.35 -8.00 8.67
C ASP A 77 -9.68 -9.13 9.67
N SER A 78 -10.12 -8.76 10.89
CA SER A 78 -10.34 -9.71 11.97
C SER A 78 -11.41 -10.78 11.67
N GLU A 79 -12.40 -10.49 10.83
CA GLU A 79 -13.45 -11.45 10.47
C GLU A 79 -12.98 -12.35 9.32
N ASN A 80 -12.39 -11.77 8.28
CA ASN A 80 -11.83 -12.52 7.17
C ASN A 80 -10.61 -13.35 7.61
N SER A 81 -9.80 -12.87 8.54
CA SER A 81 -8.73 -13.66 9.16
C SER A 81 -9.25 -14.95 9.79
N LYS A 82 -10.42 -14.93 10.46
CA LYS A 82 -11.07 -16.15 10.98
C LYS A 82 -11.58 -17.06 9.85
N ARG A 83 -12.06 -16.48 8.74
CA ARG A 83 -12.47 -17.27 7.56
C ARG A 83 -11.26 -17.94 6.90
N VAL A 84 -10.14 -17.22 6.76
CA VAL A 84 -8.88 -17.77 6.22
C VAL A 84 -8.28 -18.81 7.17
N ALA A 85 -8.33 -18.59 8.49
CA ALA A 85 -7.89 -19.60 9.46
C ALA A 85 -8.65 -20.93 9.32
N ARG A 86 -9.95 -20.88 9.00
CA ARG A 86 -10.72 -22.10 8.69
C ARG A 86 -10.23 -22.83 7.44
N LEU A 87 -9.58 -22.14 6.49
CA LEU A 87 -8.98 -22.81 5.33
C LEU A 87 -7.78 -23.68 5.73
N THR A 88 -6.97 -23.20 6.70
CA THR A 88 -5.85 -23.97 7.25
C THR A 88 -6.34 -25.17 8.07
N ASP A 89 -7.37 -25.00 8.89
CA ASP A 89 -7.98 -26.10 9.64
C ASP A 89 -8.61 -27.16 8.71
N LEU A 90 -9.24 -26.71 7.62
CA LEU A 90 -9.82 -27.60 6.61
C LEU A 90 -8.74 -28.34 5.78
N SER A 91 -7.52 -27.80 5.68
CA SER A 91 -6.42 -28.43 4.95
C SER A 91 -5.81 -29.63 5.67
N GLU A 92 -5.89 -29.67 7.01
CA GLU A 92 -5.36 -30.79 7.81
C GLU A 92 -6.27 -32.03 7.77
N GLU A 93 -7.57 -31.87 7.51
CA GLU A 93 -8.55 -32.97 7.50
C GLU A 93 -8.81 -33.57 6.12
N HIS A 94 -8.32 -33.00 5.03
CA HIS A 94 -8.73 -33.35 3.67
C HIS A 94 -7.56 -33.61 2.72
N SER A 95 -7.88 -34.17 1.54
CA SER A 95 -6.92 -34.42 0.45
C SER A 95 -6.06 -33.18 0.12
N PRO A 96 -4.78 -33.37 -0.25
CA PRO A 96 -3.89 -32.25 -0.57
C PRO A 96 -4.49 -31.36 -1.65
N PRO A 97 -4.25 -30.02 -1.58
CA PRO A 97 -4.80 -29.09 -2.54
C PRO A 97 -4.26 -29.32 -3.96
N ARG A 98 -5.08 -29.08 -4.95
CA ARG A 98 -4.63 -28.96 -6.34
C ARG A 98 -4.31 -27.49 -6.61
N ILE A 99 -3.05 -27.21 -6.98
CA ILE A 99 -2.58 -25.87 -7.31
C ILE A 99 -2.36 -25.83 -8.82
N ILE A 100 -3.11 -25.00 -9.51
CA ILE A 100 -3.28 -25.06 -10.97
C ILE A 100 -2.98 -23.70 -11.57
N PHE A 101 -2.29 -23.70 -12.72
CA PHE A 101 -2.04 -22.52 -13.56
C PHE A 101 -2.92 -22.55 -14.80
N GLY A 102 -3.58 -21.46 -15.11
CA GLY A 102 -4.21 -21.22 -16.42
C GLY A 102 -5.50 -22.05 -16.69
N GLU A 103 -6.16 -22.59 -15.66
CA GLU A 103 -7.41 -23.33 -15.84
C GLU A 103 -8.60 -22.37 -15.97
N ASN A 104 -9.41 -22.52 -17.03
CA ASN A 104 -10.58 -21.68 -17.30
C ASN A 104 -10.28 -20.16 -17.32
N TYR A 105 -9.13 -19.79 -17.87
CA TYR A 105 -8.61 -18.41 -17.91
C TYR A 105 -8.29 -17.81 -16.54
N ILE A 106 -8.35 -18.59 -15.47
CA ILE A 106 -7.90 -18.20 -14.14
C ILE A 106 -6.38 -18.28 -14.09
N ASP A 107 -5.71 -17.19 -13.69
CA ASP A 107 -4.25 -17.15 -13.65
C ASP A 107 -3.67 -18.24 -12.74
N ALA A 108 -4.16 -18.31 -11.48
CA ALA A 108 -3.85 -19.41 -10.59
C ALA A 108 -5.05 -19.78 -9.72
N LEU A 109 -5.19 -21.09 -9.45
CA LEU A 109 -6.25 -21.64 -8.62
C LEU A 109 -5.65 -22.63 -7.60
N ILE A 110 -5.94 -22.40 -6.33
CA ILE A 110 -5.69 -23.33 -5.23
C ILE A 110 -7.03 -23.97 -4.89
N LEU A 111 -7.19 -25.24 -5.19
CA LEU A 111 -8.45 -25.96 -5.04
C LEU A 111 -8.33 -27.05 -3.99
N TYR A 112 -9.07 -26.91 -2.91
CA TYR A 112 -9.33 -27.92 -1.91
C TYR A 112 -10.66 -28.64 -2.20
N SER A 113 -11.00 -29.66 -1.44
CA SER A 113 -12.26 -30.40 -1.62
C SER A 113 -13.51 -29.55 -1.38
N ASN A 114 -13.41 -28.54 -0.51
CA ASN A 114 -14.54 -27.73 -0.02
C ASN A 114 -14.29 -26.21 -0.06
N CYS A 115 -13.12 -25.78 -0.52
CA CYS A 115 -12.83 -24.36 -0.69
C CYS A 115 -11.85 -24.12 -1.84
N ALA A 116 -11.79 -22.86 -2.31
CA ALA A 116 -10.90 -22.45 -3.37
C ALA A 116 -10.37 -21.03 -3.16
N ILE A 117 -9.14 -20.82 -3.61
CA ILE A 117 -8.54 -19.49 -3.70
C ILE A 117 -8.18 -19.24 -5.17
N ILE A 118 -8.83 -18.24 -5.75
CA ILE A 118 -8.57 -17.73 -7.09
C ILE A 118 -7.53 -16.63 -6.97
N ILE A 119 -6.49 -16.65 -7.80
CA ILE A 119 -5.50 -15.58 -7.88
C ILE A 119 -5.57 -15.00 -9.28
N GLU A 120 -5.87 -13.70 -9.38
CA GLU A 120 -5.78 -12.90 -10.59
C GLU A 120 -4.58 -12.00 -10.51
N ASN A 121 -3.64 -12.14 -11.45
CA ASN A 121 -2.36 -11.46 -11.45
C ASN A 121 -2.35 -10.26 -12.41
N LYS A 122 -2.00 -9.10 -11.92
CA LYS A 122 -1.94 -7.82 -12.64
C LYS A 122 -0.61 -7.07 -12.41
N ILE A 123 0.49 -7.82 -12.33
CA ILE A 123 1.81 -7.23 -12.03
C ILE A 123 2.27 -6.24 -13.12
N HIS A 124 1.90 -6.46 -14.38
CA HIS A 124 2.19 -5.59 -15.52
C HIS A 124 1.00 -4.72 -15.96
N TRP A 125 0.03 -4.48 -15.08
CA TRP A 125 -1.09 -3.57 -15.32
C TRP A 125 -2.03 -3.99 -16.45
N ALA A 126 -2.07 -5.28 -16.81
CA ALA A 126 -2.98 -5.76 -17.84
C ALA A 126 -4.43 -5.30 -17.56
N ALA A 127 -5.14 -4.93 -18.63
CA ALA A 127 -6.52 -4.47 -18.52
C ALA A 127 -7.43 -5.56 -17.97
N ASP A 128 -8.40 -5.17 -17.16
CA ASP A 128 -9.45 -6.07 -16.69
C ASP A 128 -10.39 -6.40 -17.84
N GLN A 129 -10.94 -7.61 -17.82
CA GLN A 129 -11.97 -8.04 -18.77
C GLN A 129 -13.36 -7.87 -18.14
N TYR A 130 -14.35 -7.68 -18.99
CA TYR A 130 -15.76 -7.63 -18.55
C TYR A 130 -16.16 -8.90 -17.81
N ALA A 131 -16.77 -8.73 -16.63
CA ALA A 131 -17.25 -9.78 -15.73
C ALA A 131 -16.18 -10.85 -15.42
N GLN A 132 -14.89 -10.47 -15.40
CA GLN A 132 -13.79 -11.43 -15.25
C GLN A 132 -13.88 -12.17 -13.92
N ILE A 133 -13.99 -11.43 -12.81
CA ILE A 133 -14.06 -12.03 -11.47
C ILE A 133 -15.35 -12.84 -11.30
N GLN A 134 -16.46 -12.35 -11.82
CA GLN A 134 -17.74 -13.09 -11.79
C GLN A 134 -17.60 -14.46 -12.47
N ARG A 135 -17.09 -14.48 -13.72
CA ARG A 135 -16.92 -15.75 -14.46
C ARG A 135 -16.01 -16.73 -13.72
N TYR A 136 -14.99 -16.25 -13.03
CA TYR A 136 -14.11 -17.11 -12.25
C TYR A 136 -14.82 -17.72 -11.05
N VAL A 137 -15.54 -16.92 -10.29
CA VAL A 137 -16.33 -17.39 -9.15
C VAL A 137 -17.35 -18.43 -9.57
N GLU A 138 -18.14 -18.15 -10.62
CA GLU A 138 -19.14 -19.08 -11.17
C GLU A 138 -18.51 -20.40 -11.65
N SER A 139 -17.36 -20.34 -12.32
CA SER A 139 -16.63 -21.54 -12.79
C SER A 139 -16.12 -22.42 -11.63
N VAL A 140 -15.68 -21.79 -10.53
CA VAL A 140 -15.16 -22.48 -9.36
C VAL A 140 -16.30 -23.00 -8.47
N GLU A 141 -17.41 -22.25 -8.35
CA GLU A 141 -18.59 -22.67 -7.60
C GLU A 141 -19.14 -24.02 -8.10
N GLN A 142 -19.09 -24.28 -9.40
CA GLN A 142 -19.49 -25.57 -9.97
C GLN A 142 -18.66 -26.77 -9.43
N LYS A 143 -17.45 -26.50 -8.92
CA LYS A 143 -16.53 -27.52 -8.41
C LYS A 143 -16.68 -27.77 -6.91
N ILE A 144 -16.89 -26.70 -6.14
CA ILE A 144 -16.92 -26.77 -4.66
C ILE A 144 -18.32 -26.64 -4.07
N HIS A 145 -19.35 -26.33 -4.89
CA HIS A 145 -20.77 -26.26 -4.54
C HIS A 145 -21.13 -25.27 -3.40
N ASP A 146 -20.20 -24.45 -2.94
CA ASP A 146 -20.45 -23.41 -1.93
C ASP A 146 -19.61 -22.17 -2.21
N VAL A 147 -20.25 -21.14 -2.75
CA VAL A 147 -19.62 -19.85 -3.05
C VAL A 147 -18.98 -19.19 -1.83
N LYS A 148 -19.51 -19.46 -0.62
CA LYS A 148 -18.97 -18.90 0.63
C LYS A 148 -17.56 -19.37 0.97
N ASN A 149 -17.08 -20.41 0.32
CA ASN A 149 -15.75 -20.95 0.47
C ASN A 149 -14.82 -20.60 -0.70
N ILE A 150 -15.20 -19.61 -1.54
CA ILE A 150 -14.35 -19.08 -2.60
C ILE A 150 -13.76 -17.75 -2.15
N PHE A 151 -12.44 -17.66 -2.23
CA PHE A 151 -11.67 -16.43 -2.02
C PHE A 151 -11.05 -15.98 -3.32
N VAL A 152 -10.96 -14.68 -3.54
CA VAL A 152 -10.28 -14.09 -4.69
C VAL A 152 -9.16 -13.18 -4.20
N ILE A 153 -7.96 -13.40 -4.73
CA ILE A 153 -6.80 -12.54 -4.53
C ILE A 153 -6.54 -11.79 -5.83
N TYR A 154 -6.70 -10.49 -5.80
CA TYR A 154 -6.33 -9.60 -6.90
C TYR A 154 -4.92 -9.08 -6.63
N LEU A 155 -3.93 -9.64 -7.34
CA LEU A 155 -2.52 -9.44 -7.06
C LEU A 155 -1.91 -8.43 -8.04
N THR A 156 -1.55 -7.25 -7.55
CA THR A 156 -1.03 -6.15 -8.36
C THR A 156 0.45 -5.86 -8.07
N ALA A 157 1.11 -5.02 -8.89
CA ALA A 157 2.49 -4.64 -8.65
C ALA A 157 2.68 -3.93 -7.30
N ASN A 158 1.94 -2.84 -7.07
CA ASN A 158 2.14 -1.93 -5.94
C ASN A 158 0.85 -1.32 -5.37
N GLY A 159 -0.33 -1.85 -5.74
CA GLY A 159 -1.62 -1.38 -5.25
C GLY A 159 -2.24 -0.18 -6.00
N ASN A 160 -1.50 0.46 -6.90
CA ASN A 160 -2.04 1.58 -7.68
C ASN A 160 -3.10 1.15 -8.70
N LYS A 161 -3.01 -0.09 -9.22
CA LYS A 161 -4.05 -0.66 -10.06
C LYS A 161 -5.20 -1.15 -9.19
N LYS A 162 -6.38 -0.62 -9.46
CA LYS A 162 -7.63 -1.07 -8.85
C LYS A 162 -8.37 -1.98 -9.83
N VAL A 163 -9.14 -2.93 -9.27
CA VAL A 163 -10.05 -3.73 -10.08
C VAL A 163 -11.14 -2.82 -10.65
N SER A 164 -11.48 -3.00 -11.92
CA SER A 164 -12.56 -2.23 -12.56
C SER A 164 -13.93 -2.72 -12.11
N ASP A 165 -14.92 -1.82 -12.07
CA ASP A 165 -16.31 -2.17 -11.79
C ASP A 165 -16.89 -3.15 -12.82
N ASP A 166 -16.38 -3.08 -14.06
CA ASP A 166 -16.76 -4.02 -15.11
C ASP A 166 -16.26 -5.45 -14.85
N SER A 167 -15.14 -5.60 -14.15
CA SER A 167 -14.56 -6.91 -13.80
C SER A 167 -15.17 -7.47 -12.52
N LEU A 168 -15.28 -6.64 -11.49
CA LEU A 168 -15.89 -6.94 -10.21
C LEU A 168 -17.36 -6.44 -10.21
N THR A 169 -18.22 -7.14 -10.94
CA THR A 169 -19.63 -6.80 -11.11
C THR A 169 -20.43 -6.82 -9.81
N PRO A 170 -21.63 -6.23 -9.76
CA PRO A 170 -22.50 -6.30 -8.58
C PRO A 170 -22.76 -7.74 -8.11
N GLU A 171 -22.89 -8.69 -9.05
CA GLU A 171 -23.08 -10.11 -8.78
C GLU A 171 -21.85 -10.72 -8.11
N ALA A 172 -20.67 -10.42 -8.62
CA ALA A 172 -19.40 -10.87 -8.03
C ALA A 172 -19.18 -10.26 -6.64
N ARG A 173 -19.49 -8.98 -6.45
CA ARG A 173 -19.46 -8.30 -5.15
C ARG A 173 -20.34 -9.00 -4.14
N LYS A 174 -21.58 -9.28 -4.51
CA LYS A 174 -22.54 -10.01 -3.67
C LYS A 174 -22.05 -11.43 -3.36
N ALA A 175 -21.54 -12.15 -4.36
CA ALA A 175 -21.05 -13.51 -4.19
C ALA A 175 -19.84 -13.59 -3.24
N LEU A 176 -19.02 -12.55 -3.19
CA LEU A 176 -17.81 -12.46 -2.37
C LEU A 176 -17.99 -11.69 -1.06
N ASP A 177 -19.20 -11.26 -0.74
CA ASP A 177 -19.50 -10.38 0.40
C ASP A 177 -18.69 -9.06 0.38
N TYR A 178 -18.34 -8.57 -0.83
CA TYR A 178 -17.57 -7.36 -1.01
C TYR A 178 -18.50 -6.13 -0.96
N THR A 179 -18.26 -5.23 -0.04
CA THR A 179 -18.97 -3.94 0.05
C THR A 179 -18.14 -2.84 -0.60
N ASP A 180 -16.91 -2.66 -0.15
CA ASP A 180 -15.94 -1.71 -0.69
C ASP A 180 -14.50 -2.12 -0.25
N GLU A 181 -13.51 -1.21 -0.45
CA GLU A 181 -12.12 -1.48 -0.08
C GLU A 181 -11.91 -1.62 1.44
N THR A 182 -12.83 -1.13 2.26
CA THR A 182 -12.75 -1.20 3.74
C THR A 182 -13.44 -2.44 4.31
N ASP A 183 -14.37 -3.00 3.54
CA ASP A 183 -15.03 -4.27 3.81
C ASP A 183 -14.97 -5.15 2.56
N PRO A 184 -13.77 -5.71 2.26
CA PRO A 184 -13.52 -6.42 1.02
C PRO A 184 -14.14 -7.83 0.97
N GLY A 185 -14.75 -8.29 2.04
CA GLY A 185 -15.31 -9.62 2.11
C GLY A 185 -14.26 -10.70 1.80
N ARG A 186 -14.52 -11.52 0.78
CA ARG A 186 -13.60 -12.56 0.31
C ARG A 186 -12.82 -12.18 -0.96
N PHE A 187 -12.80 -10.90 -1.30
CA PHE A 187 -11.98 -10.32 -2.36
C PHE A 187 -10.84 -9.52 -1.75
N LEU A 188 -9.62 -10.05 -1.80
CA LEU A 188 -8.44 -9.47 -1.18
C LEU A 188 -7.52 -8.86 -2.25
N GLN A 189 -7.06 -7.64 -2.00
CA GLN A 189 -6.05 -7.00 -2.84
C GLN A 189 -4.68 -7.14 -2.20
N LEU A 190 -3.79 -7.90 -2.82
CA LEU A 190 -2.39 -8.02 -2.43
C LEU A 190 -1.47 -7.39 -3.47
N THR A 191 -0.23 -7.11 -3.08
CA THR A 191 0.77 -6.53 -3.98
C THR A 191 2.07 -7.32 -3.97
N TYR A 192 2.77 -7.29 -5.09
CA TYR A 192 4.11 -7.84 -5.14
C TYR A 192 5.09 -7.06 -4.27
N LEU A 193 5.02 -5.74 -4.30
CA LEU A 193 5.95 -4.86 -3.58
C LEU A 193 5.85 -4.99 -2.06
N TYR A 194 4.61 -4.99 -1.52
CA TYR A 194 4.41 -4.88 -0.06
C TYR A 194 4.05 -6.19 0.62
N HIS A 195 3.66 -7.22 -0.16
CA HIS A 195 3.24 -8.49 0.38
C HIS A 195 4.14 -9.65 -0.12
N ILE A 196 4.21 -9.87 -1.44
CA ILE A 196 4.90 -11.03 -2.00
C ILE A 196 6.42 -10.92 -1.82
N LEU A 197 7.04 -9.80 -2.17
CA LEU A 197 8.49 -9.62 -2.05
C LEU A 197 8.97 -9.74 -0.59
N PRO A 198 8.38 -9.02 0.40
CA PRO A 198 8.76 -9.21 1.80
C PRO A 198 8.51 -10.63 2.31
N TRP A 199 7.43 -11.27 1.93
CA TRP A 199 7.14 -12.66 2.29
C TRP A 199 8.19 -13.63 1.75
N LEU A 200 8.58 -13.48 0.48
CA LEU A 200 9.64 -14.32 -0.11
C LEU A 200 10.99 -14.12 0.60
N GLU A 201 11.35 -12.88 0.96
CA GLU A 201 12.63 -12.55 1.58
C GLU A 201 12.70 -12.91 3.06
N ASN A 202 11.62 -12.66 3.81
CA ASN A 202 11.65 -12.73 5.27
C ASN A 202 11.11 -14.06 5.82
N GLU A 203 10.26 -14.76 5.04
CA GLU A 203 9.62 -16.01 5.47
C GLU A 203 10.08 -17.21 4.64
N VAL A 204 9.92 -17.14 3.31
CA VAL A 204 10.16 -18.32 2.45
C VAL A 204 11.65 -18.62 2.34
N LEU A 205 12.46 -17.62 1.95
CA LEU A 205 13.91 -17.82 1.74
C LEU A 205 14.64 -18.27 3.01
N PRO A 206 14.39 -17.69 4.21
CA PRO A 206 15.02 -18.17 5.46
C PRO A 206 14.57 -19.55 5.89
N SER A 207 13.37 -20.01 5.50
CA SER A 207 12.86 -21.34 5.82
C SER A 207 13.48 -22.45 4.99
N CYS A 208 14.17 -22.11 3.88
CA CYS A 208 14.86 -23.05 3.03
C CYS A 208 16.16 -23.53 3.67
N THR A 209 16.44 -24.82 3.52
CA THR A 209 17.69 -25.44 4.00
C THR A 209 18.72 -25.58 2.86
N ILE A 210 19.97 -25.76 3.20
CA ILE A 210 21.07 -25.93 2.22
C ILE A 210 20.80 -27.07 1.20
N ARG A 211 19.97 -28.04 1.54
CA ARG A 211 19.59 -29.12 0.63
C ARG A 211 18.66 -28.69 -0.49
N GLU A 212 18.08 -27.48 -0.38
CA GLU A 212 17.14 -26.89 -1.34
C GLU A 212 17.83 -25.85 -2.23
N GLU A 213 19.08 -26.11 -2.61
CA GLU A 213 19.94 -25.18 -3.37
C GLU A 213 19.25 -24.60 -4.61
N TRP A 214 18.56 -25.45 -5.40
CA TRP A 214 17.85 -25.00 -6.61
C TRP A 214 16.67 -24.09 -6.29
N LEU A 215 15.93 -24.39 -5.24
CA LEU A 215 14.85 -23.54 -4.76
C LEU A 215 15.38 -22.19 -4.27
N ILE A 216 16.44 -22.21 -3.47
CA ILE A 216 17.12 -21.00 -2.97
C ILE A 216 17.62 -20.15 -4.13
N SER A 217 18.26 -20.78 -5.14
CA SER A 217 18.73 -20.06 -6.33
C SER A 217 17.57 -19.43 -7.09
N ALA A 218 16.48 -20.16 -7.32
CA ALA A 218 15.29 -19.63 -7.99
C ALA A 218 14.64 -18.48 -7.21
N LEU A 219 14.53 -18.63 -5.88
CA LEU A 219 13.99 -17.58 -5.00
C LEU A 219 14.84 -16.31 -5.06
N ARG A 220 16.18 -16.43 -4.99
CA ARG A 220 17.10 -15.29 -5.08
C ARG A 220 17.00 -14.59 -6.43
N GLN A 221 16.93 -15.34 -7.53
CA GLN A 221 16.71 -14.76 -8.86
C GLN A 221 15.37 -14.03 -8.94
N TYR A 222 14.31 -14.62 -8.37
CA TYR A 222 12.98 -14.03 -8.42
C TYR A 222 12.85 -12.80 -7.53
N THR A 223 13.35 -12.84 -6.31
CA THR A 223 13.36 -11.66 -5.41
C THR A 223 14.21 -10.53 -5.99
N ASP A 224 15.38 -10.84 -6.57
CA ASP A 224 16.19 -9.83 -7.25
C ASP A 224 15.46 -9.22 -8.47
N HIS A 225 14.77 -10.03 -9.28
CA HIS A 225 13.95 -9.54 -10.38
C HIS A 225 12.86 -8.57 -9.88
N LEU A 226 12.09 -8.97 -8.84
CA LEU A 226 11.08 -8.11 -8.24
C LEU A 226 11.70 -6.83 -7.69
N LYS A 227 12.84 -6.91 -6.99
CA LYS A 227 13.59 -5.73 -6.55
C LYS A 227 13.96 -4.81 -7.73
N GLY A 228 14.38 -5.38 -8.86
CA GLY A 228 14.68 -4.63 -10.07
C GLY A 228 13.46 -3.87 -10.61
N MET A 229 12.30 -4.53 -10.66
CA MET A 229 11.04 -3.90 -11.08
C MET A 229 10.64 -2.70 -10.20
N PHE A 230 11.01 -2.74 -8.91
CA PHE A 230 10.65 -1.71 -7.93
C PHE A 230 11.80 -0.75 -7.59
N GLY A 231 12.97 -0.88 -8.23
CA GLY A 231 14.15 -0.06 -7.96
C GLY A 231 14.73 -0.28 -6.56
N LEU A 232 14.66 -1.52 -6.04
CA LEU A 232 15.08 -1.90 -4.69
C LEU A 232 16.31 -2.82 -4.67
N ARG A 233 17.00 -3.03 -5.81
CA ARG A 233 18.22 -3.87 -5.84
C ARG A 233 19.31 -3.29 -4.96
N ASP A 234 20.08 -4.13 -4.30
CA ASP A 234 21.21 -3.70 -3.45
C ASP A 234 22.25 -2.88 -4.25
N ASN A 235 22.47 -3.22 -5.51
CA ASN A 235 23.34 -2.43 -6.39
C ASN A 235 22.73 -1.05 -6.69
N ASP A 236 21.43 -0.94 -6.83
CA ASP A 236 20.73 0.34 -6.99
C ASP A 236 20.82 1.15 -5.69
N GLU A 237 20.77 0.49 -4.53
CA GLU A 237 20.96 1.13 -3.22
C GLU A 237 22.38 1.68 -3.03
N ILE A 238 23.40 0.93 -3.47
CA ILE A 238 24.81 1.41 -3.45
C ILE A 238 24.96 2.64 -4.35
N VAL A 239 24.39 2.61 -5.56
CA VAL A 239 24.42 3.75 -6.48
C VAL A 239 23.63 4.92 -5.90
N TRP A 240 22.45 4.65 -5.33
CA TRP A 240 21.64 5.65 -4.64
C TRP A 240 22.41 6.36 -3.53
N ASN A 241 23.02 5.61 -2.62
CA ASN A 241 23.78 6.18 -1.51
C ASN A 241 24.98 7.03 -1.95
N ARG A 242 25.53 6.76 -3.13
CA ARG A 242 26.60 7.56 -3.72
C ARG A 242 26.06 8.82 -4.38
N ILE A 243 25.02 8.70 -5.21
CA ILE A 243 24.46 9.84 -5.96
C ILE A 243 23.66 10.79 -5.07
N ARG A 244 23.20 10.32 -3.91
CA ARG A 244 22.39 11.11 -2.98
C ARG A 244 23.03 12.47 -2.66
N ASN A 245 24.36 12.50 -2.49
CA ASN A 245 25.09 13.73 -2.16
C ASN A 245 25.21 14.71 -3.34
N ASP A 246 24.93 14.26 -4.55
CA ASP A 246 25.00 15.07 -5.78
C ASP A 246 23.64 15.60 -6.22
N ILE A 247 22.56 15.19 -5.51
CA ILE A 247 21.22 15.71 -5.76
C ILE A 247 21.19 17.18 -5.30
N SER A 248 20.64 18.02 -6.13
CA SER A 248 20.42 19.46 -5.82
C SER A 248 18.97 19.86 -6.07
N GLY A 249 18.52 20.92 -5.41
CA GLY A 249 17.21 21.51 -5.67
C GLY A 249 17.09 21.98 -7.12
N GLU A 250 18.19 22.40 -7.75
CA GLU A 250 18.22 22.73 -9.17
C GLU A 250 17.92 21.52 -10.06
N ALA A 251 18.50 20.35 -9.75
CA ALA A 251 18.21 19.10 -10.49
C ALA A 251 16.75 18.67 -10.33
N ILE A 252 16.16 18.83 -9.15
CA ILE A 252 14.72 18.56 -8.92
C ILE A 252 13.85 19.51 -9.74
N ARG A 253 14.21 20.78 -9.83
CA ARG A 253 13.50 21.80 -10.63
C ARG A 253 13.62 21.51 -12.12
N ASP A 254 14.82 21.20 -12.58
CA ASP A 254 15.14 21.00 -14.00
C ASP A 254 14.52 19.70 -14.57
N PHE A 255 13.98 18.83 -13.71
CA PHE A 255 13.21 17.67 -14.14
C PHE A 255 12.08 18.06 -15.12
N GLN A 256 11.41 19.19 -14.89
CA GLN A 256 10.33 19.65 -15.75
C GLN A 256 10.80 20.07 -17.15
N LEU A 257 12.10 20.25 -17.35
CA LEU A 257 12.71 20.63 -18.63
C LEU A 257 13.13 19.41 -19.46
N LEU A 258 13.08 18.20 -18.88
CA LEU A 258 13.42 16.98 -19.59
C LEU A 258 12.28 16.55 -20.54
N GLU A 259 12.65 16.07 -21.71
CA GLU A 259 11.68 15.49 -22.64
C GLU A 259 11.03 14.26 -22.00
N PRO A 260 9.68 14.17 -22.02
CA PRO A 260 8.96 13.00 -21.52
C PRO A 260 9.46 11.69 -22.15
N ASP A 261 9.39 10.60 -21.40
CA ASP A 261 9.75 9.23 -21.82
C ASP A 261 11.23 9.00 -22.19
N THR A 262 12.08 10.00 -22.01
CA THR A 262 13.53 9.79 -22.13
C THR A 262 14.08 9.03 -20.91
N PRO A 263 15.22 8.32 -21.05
CA PRO A 263 15.86 7.65 -19.91
C PRO A 263 16.20 8.61 -18.75
N ALA A 264 16.58 9.86 -19.07
CA ALA A 264 16.83 10.89 -18.07
C ALA A 264 15.55 11.28 -17.33
N HIS A 265 14.44 11.46 -18.06
CA HIS A 265 13.14 11.76 -17.47
C HIS A 265 12.64 10.62 -16.56
N GLN A 266 12.75 9.37 -17.02
CA GLN A 266 12.37 8.19 -16.21
C GLN A 266 13.22 8.07 -14.96
N PHE A 267 14.53 8.26 -15.05
CA PHE A 267 15.42 8.29 -13.90
C PHE A 267 15.02 9.36 -12.89
N MET A 268 14.83 10.62 -13.35
CA MET A 268 14.47 11.73 -12.48
C MET A 268 13.09 11.55 -11.85
N ASN A 269 12.13 10.99 -12.59
CA ASN A 269 10.81 10.66 -12.04
C ASN A 269 10.93 9.65 -10.89
N ASN A 270 11.67 8.58 -11.08
CA ASN A 270 11.92 7.57 -10.04
C ASN A 270 12.64 8.17 -8.82
N LEU A 271 13.63 9.02 -9.07
CA LEU A 271 14.35 9.75 -8.04
C LEU A 271 13.40 10.63 -7.20
N ILE A 272 12.60 11.46 -7.85
CA ILE A 272 11.64 12.35 -7.20
C ILE A 272 10.60 11.55 -6.40
N MET A 273 10.09 10.45 -6.95
CA MET A 273 9.17 9.57 -6.24
C MET A 273 9.80 8.94 -4.99
N ARG A 274 11.07 8.58 -5.06
CA ARG A 274 11.82 8.07 -3.91
C ARG A 274 12.02 9.14 -2.84
N LEU A 275 12.41 10.36 -3.25
CA LEU A 275 12.56 11.50 -2.33
C LEU A 275 11.24 11.87 -1.65
N LYS A 276 10.14 11.91 -2.41
CA LYS A 276 8.79 12.16 -1.86
C LYS A 276 8.41 11.13 -0.82
N ARG A 277 8.65 9.85 -1.08
CA ARG A 277 8.36 8.76 -0.13
C ARG A 277 9.19 8.89 1.16
N ASP A 278 10.48 9.19 1.03
CA ASP A 278 11.37 9.39 2.20
C ASP A 278 10.93 10.61 3.04
N LEU A 279 10.61 11.71 2.38
CA LEU A 279 10.09 12.92 3.02
C LEU A 279 8.74 12.63 3.72
N GLU A 280 7.80 11.98 3.03
CA GLU A 280 6.48 11.64 3.54
C GLU A 280 6.57 10.74 4.77
N LYS A 281 7.40 9.70 4.69
CA LYS A 281 7.67 8.81 5.81
C LYS A 281 8.22 9.57 7.02
N THR A 282 9.26 10.39 6.82
CA THR A 282 9.85 11.17 7.91
C THR A 282 8.87 12.19 8.47
N PHE A 283 8.07 12.83 7.61
CA PHE A 283 7.05 13.78 8.03
C PHE A 283 6.03 13.09 8.94
N CYS A 284 5.47 11.97 8.53
CA CYS A 284 4.46 11.26 9.31
C CYS A 284 5.05 10.64 10.59
N ASP A 285 6.11 9.85 10.47
CA ASP A 285 6.64 9.04 11.57
C ASP A 285 7.33 9.86 12.66
N ARG A 286 7.93 10.99 12.28
CA ARG A 286 8.76 11.77 13.21
C ARG A 286 8.19 13.16 13.46
N ILE A 287 8.01 13.97 12.41
CA ILE A 287 7.66 15.38 12.57
C ILE A 287 6.22 15.53 13.06
N LEU A 288 5.26 14.92 12.38
CA LEU A 288 3.84 15.00 12.75
C LEU A 288 3.57 14.33 14.10
N ASN A 289 4.16 13.14 14.34
CA ASN A 289 4.04 12.45 15.63
C ASN A 289 4.59 13.27 16.79
N TYR A 290 5.69 13.99 16.60
CA TYR A 290 6.20 14.89 17.62
C TYR A 290 5.19 16.00 17.96
N HIS A 291 4.63 16.68 16.95
CA HIS A 291 3.67 17.76 17.16
C HIS A 291 2.32 17.26 17.73
N LEU A 292 1.87 16.08 17.30
CA LEU A 292 0.70 15.42 17.89
C LEU A 292 0.94 15.07 19.35
N GLY A 293 2.14 14.53 19.67
CA GLY A 293 2.54 14.23 21.05
C GLY A 293 2.55 15.46 21.97
N GLN A 294 3.02 16.61 21.48
CA GLN A 294 2.95 17.88 22.22
C GLN A 294 1.49 18.34 22.46
N ALA A 295 0.57 17.94 21.62
CA ALA A 295 -0.86 18.21 21.78
C ALA A 295 -1.60 17.12 22.58
N GLY A 296 -0.87 16.11 23.12
CA GLY A 296 -1.41 15.03 23.94
C GLY A 296 -2.00 13.87 23.15
N PHE A 297 -1.77 13.79 21.83
CA PHE A 297 -2.18 12.67 20.99
C PHE A 297 -1.00 11.72 20.80
N TYR A 298 -1.25 10.43 20.80
CA TYR A 298 -0.23 9.42 20.66
C TYR A 298 -0.56 8.44 19.54
N ASN A 299 0.43 8.09 18.72
CA ASN A 299 0.30 7.04 17.74
C ASN A 299 1.19 5.85 18.15
N PRO A 300 0.62 4.71 18.54
CA PRO A 300 1.38 3.53 18.94
C PRO A 300 2.01 2.77 17.77
N GLY A 301 1.66 3.08 16.53
CA GLY A 301 2.16 2.41 15.32
C GLY A 301 2.92 3.33 14.38
N SER A 302 3.59 2.74 13.39
CA SER A 302 4.19 3.51 12.30
C SER A 302 3.10 4.00 11.35
N TRP A 303 3.15 5.27 11.03
CA TRP A 303 2.36 5.84 9.95
C TRP A 303 3.02 5.42 8.63
N TYR A 304 2.48 4.43 7.97
CA TYR A 304 2.81 4.21 6.58
C TYR A 304 1.69 4.78 5.73
N PRO A 305 1.88 5.91 5.05
CA PRO A 305 1.01 6.29 3.96
C PRO A 305 1.35 5.38 2.79
N ASP A 306 0.90 4.14 2.84
CA ASP A 306 0.86 3.33 1.65
C ASP A 306 -0.27 3.84 0.77
N PHE A 307 0.05 4.05 -0.48
CA PHE A 307 -0.86 4.49 -1.54
C PHE A 307 -1.99 3.44 -1.77
N GLY A 308 -2.80 3.16 -0.77
CA GLY A 308 -3.85 2.19 -0.98
C GLY A 308 -4.81 1.95 0.17
N SER A 309 -4.34 1.77 1.37
CA SER A 309 -5.22 1.40 2.48
C SER A 309 -4.46 1.42 3.80
N ASN A 310 -4.32 2.60 4.45
CA ASN A 310 -3.71 2.63 5.77
C ASN A 310 -4.60 3.28 6.79
N TRP A 311 -5.02 2.44 7.71
CA TRP A 311 -5.64 2.82 8.94
C TRP A 311 -4.53 3.06 9.97
N GLY A 312 -4.31 4.33 10.35
CA GLY A 312 -3.58 4.68 11.55
C GLY A 312 -4.57 4.92 12.68
N THR A 313 -4.20 4.60 13.90
CA THR A 313 -4.97 4.98 15.09
C THR A 313 -4.22 6.07 15.83
N ILE A 314 -4.93 7.13 16.21
CA ILE A 314 -4.43 8.19 17.11
C ILE A 314 -5.07 7.97 18.46
N GLU A 315 -4.28 7.63 19.47
CA GLU A 315 -4.75 7.60 20.84
C GLU A 315 -4.98 9.02 21.35
N CYS A 316 -6.17 9.26 21.86
CA CYS A 316 -6.57 10.56 22.37
C CYS A 316 -6.10 10.75 23.83
N PRO A 317 -5.78 11.99 24.26
CA PRO A 317 -5.41 12.27 25.63
C PRO A 317 -6.61 12.06 26.56
N GLN A 318 -6.41 11.31 27.63
CA GLN A 318 -7.40 11.03 28.69
C GLN A 318 -8.66 10.28 28.22
N GLU A 319 -9.55 9.93 29.16
CA GLU A 319 -10.78 9.18 28.90
C GLU A 319 -11.54 9.77 27.70
N ASN A 320 -11.45 9.04 26.60
CA ASN A 320 -12.14 9.38 25.37
C ASN A 320 -13.65 9.12 25.58
N PRO A 321 -14.50 10.14 25.56
CA PRO A 321 -15.94 9.95 25.79
C PRO A 321 -16.60 9.05 24.74
N VAL A 322 -15.99 8.89 23.58
CA VAL A 322 -16.49 8.06 22.49
C VAL A 322 -15.98 6.61 22.59
N GLY A 323 -15.01 6.34 23.48
CA GLY A 323 -14.50 4.98 23.75
C GLY A 323 -13.60 4.38 22.66
N TYR A 324 -13.18 5.15 21.63
CA TYR A 324 -12.37 4.68 20.52
C TYR A 324 -11.20 5.60 20.23
N ALA A 325 -10.11 5.00 19.75
CA ALA A 325 -9.04 5.74 19.11
C ALA A 325 -9.56 6.45 17.84
N MET A 326 -9.02 7.62 17.57
CA MET A 326 -9.31 8.33 16.32
C MET A 326 -8.64 7.59 15.17
N GLY A 327 -9.37 7.30 14.10
CA GLY A 327 -8.82 6.71 12.88
C GLY A 327 -8.24 7.78 11.95
N LEU A 328 -7.19 7.43 11.23
CA LEU A 328 -6.66 8.22 10.12
C LEU A 328 -6.64 7.38 8.86
N GLU A 329 -7.22 7.87 7.79
CA GLU A 329 -7.21 7.25 6.46
C GLU A 329 -7.00 8.31 5.38
N LYS A 330 -6.00 8.12 4.50
CA LYS A 330 -5.79 8.98 3.30
C LYS A 330 -6.01 10.48 3.53
N PHE A 331 -5.40 11.05 4.58
CA PHE A 331 -5.59 12.47 4.95
C PHE A 331 -6.99 12.82 5.49
N GLN A 332 -7.82 11.82 5.75
CA GLN A 332 -9.04 11.96 6.53
C GLN A 332 -8.77 11.44 7.94
N PHE A 333 -9.35 12.06 8.93
CA PHE A 333 -9.32 11.56 10.29
C PHE A 333 -10.66 11.77 10.98
N GLY A 334 -10.99 10.89 11.91
CA GLY A 334 -12.26 10.93 12.59
C GLY A 334 -12.44 9.79 13.58
N PHE A 335 -13.60 9.73 14.20
CA PHE A 335 -13.95 8.65 15.11
C PHE A 335 -14.80 7.61 14.39
N PRO A 336 -14.48 6.32 14.49
CA PRO A 336 -15.31 5.25 13.94
C PRO A 336 -16.71 5.29 14.60
N SER A 337 -17.73 4.99 13.80
CA SER A 337 -19.12 4.92 14.24
C SER A 337 -19.43 3.51 14.75
N LYS A 338 -19.98 3.39 15.97
CA LYS A 338 -20.85 2.25 16.29
C LYS A 338 -22.28 2.65 15.89
N SER A 339 -22.66 2.33 14.68
CA SER A 339 -23.96 2.74 14.11
C SER A 339 -25.20 2.23 14.86
N GLU A 340 -25.03 1.31 15.81
CA GLU A 340 -26.15 0.68 16.53
C GLU A 340 -26.34 1.19 17.96
N ALA A 341 -25.50 2.10 18.45
CA ALA A 341 -25.46 2.45 19.88
C ALA A 341 -26.23 3.72 20.26
N PHE A 342 -26.55 4.60 19.32
CA PHE A 342 -27.10 5.92 19.65
C PHE A 342 -28.55 6.11 19.13
N SER A 343 -29.42 6.70 19.98
CA SER A 343 -30.76 7.05 19.57
C SER A 343 -30.77 8.12 18.47
N GLU A 344 -31.88 8.21 17.73
CA GLU A 344 -32.06 9.27 16.72
C GLU A 344 -31.98 10.68 17.34
N GLU A 345 -32.51 10.85 18.56
CA GLU A 345 -32.46 12.11 19.29
C GLU A 345 -31.03 12.49 19.68
N TRP A 346 -30.25 11.52 20.21
CA TRP A 346 -28.84 11.72 20.52
C TRP A 346 -28.08 12.14 19.26
N SER A 347 -28.26 11.41 18.16
CA SER A 347 -27.59 11.68 16.88
C SER A 347 -27.94 13.08 16.35
N ARG A 348 -29.19 13.50 16.47
CA ARG A 348 -29.62 14.83 16.06
C ARG A 348 -28.96 15.94 16.87
N ILE A 349 -28.93 15.80 18.20
CA ILE A 349 -28.32 16.78 19.11
C ILE A 349 -26.80 16.85 18.87
N TYR A 350 -26.16 15.68 18.76
CA TYR A 350 -24.73 15.57 18.45
C TYR A 350 -24.35 16.32 17.17
N TRP A 351 -25.07 16.00 16.07
CA TRP A 351 -24.79 16.62 14.78
C TRP A 351 -25.06 18.13 14.75
N GLN A 352 -26.12 18.59 15.38
CA GLN A 352 -26.38 20.02 15.50
C GLN A 352 -25.28 20.74 16.28
N THR A 353 -24.77 20.12 17.33
CA THR A 353 -23.71 20.70 18.17
C THR A 353 -22.35 20.66 17.47
N VAL A 354 -21.93 19.52 16.93
CA VAL A 354 -20.61 19.40 16.31
C VAL A 354 -20.49 20.25 15.07
N CYS A 355 -21.51 20.31 14.22
CA CYS A 355 -21.50 21.16 13.02
C CYS A 355 -21.44 22.66 13.36
N LYS A 356 -21.99 23.07 14.50
CA LYS A 356 -21.91 24.44 14.98
C LYS A 356 -20.49 24.80 15.44
N ILE A 357 -19.80 23.86 16.12
CA ILE A 357 -18.45 24.09 16.67
C ILE A 357 -17.37 23.88 15.63
N PHE A 358 -17.57 22.88 14.76
CA PHE A 358 -16.62 22.47 13.73
C PHE A 358 -17.33 22.28 12.37
N PRO A 359 -17.57 23.39 11.62
CA PRO A 359 -18.33 23.35 10.36
C PRO A 359 -17.70 22.51 9.26
N GLU A 360 -16.40 22.23 9.36
CA GLU A 360 -15.63 21.43 8.39
C GLU A 360 -15.88 19.93 8.50
N ILE A 361 -16.57 19.48 9.56
CA ILE A 361 -16.88 18.06 9.75
C ILE A 361 -17.77 17.53 8.63
N ARG A 362 -17.49 16.30 8.22
CA ARG A 362 -18.26 15.55 7.22
C ARG A 362 -18.93 14.35 7.88
N ARG A 363 -20.11 14.01 7.39
CA ARG A 363 -20.84 12.82 7.79
C ARG A 363 -20.65 11.75 6.71
N ASN A 364 -20.18 10.58 7.13
CA ASN A 364 -20.29 9.37 6.33
C ASN A 364 -21.34 8.47 6.99
N GLN A 365 -22.30 7.97 6.20
CA GLN A 365 -23.48 7.27 6.74
C GLN A 365 -23.15 5.93 7.41
N PHE A 366 -21.93 5.38 7.19
CA PHE A 366 -21.65 3.99 7.54
C PHE A 366 -20.49 3.76 8.53
N TYR A 367 -19.49 4.64 8.61
CA TYR A 367 -18.25 4.29 9.34
C TYR A 367 -17.75 5.30 10.38
N TRP A 368 -18.19 6.57 10.32
CA TRP A 368 -17.62 7.62 11.15
C TRP A 368 -18.70 8.40 11.91
N LEU A 369 -18.50 8.59 13.23
CA LEU A 369 -19.23 9.60 13.98
C LEU A 369 -19.05 11.01 13.41
N GLY A 370 -18.01 11.19 12.64
CA GLY A 370 -17.65 12.38 11.90
C GLY A 370 -16.19 12.30 11.50
N PHE A 371 -15.88 12.81 10.32
CA PHE A 371 -14.52 12.89 9.82
C PHE A 371 -14.26 14.26 9.20
N CYS A 372 -13.00 14.61 9.07
CA CYS A 372 -12.58 15.78 8.30
C CYS A 372 -11.27 15.48 7.56
N PHE A 373 -10.98 16.32 6.57
CA PHE A 373 -9.73 16.24 5.85
C PHE A 373 -8.64 17.04 6.58
N LEU A 374 -7.41 16.51 6.58
CA LEU A 374 -6.28 17.27 7.07
C LEU A 374 -6.10 18.58 6.29
N PRO A 375 -5.86 19.70 6.96
CA PRO A 375 -5.45 20.92 6.28
C PRO A 375 -4.07 20.72 5.65
N ASP A 376 -3.80 21.46 4.57
CA ASP A 376 -2.50 21.43 3.89
C ASP A 376 -2.07 20.00 3.46
N ARG A 377 -2.98 19.23 2.86
CA ARG A 377 -2.74 17.86 2.37
C ARG A 377 -1.56 17.73 1.43
N ASP A 378 -1.20 18.80 0.76
CA ASP A 378 -0.07 18.85 -0.14
C ASP A 378 1.22 19.16 0.62
N PHE A 379 1.83 18.15 1.24
CA PHE A 379 3.15 18.30 1.88
C PHE A 379 4.26 17.54 1.14
N CYS A 380 3.95 16.91 0.02
CA CYS A 380 4.91 16.18 -0.82
C CYS A 380 4.76 16.45 -2.33
N SER A 381 4.17 17.60 -2.73
CA SER A 381 4.27 18.05 -4.14
C SER A 381 5.73 18.30 -4.52
N THR A 382 6.01 18.32 -5.82
CA THR A 382 7.37 18.57 -6.31
C THR A 382 7.89 19.93 -5.86
N ASP A 383 7.03 20.95 -5.82
CA ASP A 383 7.39 22.30 -5.36
C ASP A 383 7.72 22.32 -3.87
N ILE A 384 6.96 21.61 -3.04
CA ILE A 384 7.25 21.49 -1.61
C ILE A 384 8.53 20.69 -1.40
N LEU A 385 8.68 19.55 -2.08
CA LEU A 385 9.91 18.76 -2.02
C LEU A 385 11.13 19.62 -2.34
N GLN A 386 11.07 20.40 -3.43
CA GLN A 386 12.16 21.28 -3.82
C GLN A 386 12.47 22.32 -2.74
N ASN A 387 11.45 23.03 -2.24
CA ASN A 387 11.64 24.08 -1.24
C ASN A 387 12.21 23.50 0.08
N VAL A 388 11.72 22.34 0.51
CA VAL A 388 12.23 21.64 1.69
C VAL A 388 13.66 21.14 1.45
N PHE A 389 13.95 20.65 0.24
CA PHE A 389 15.30 20.20 -0.13
C PHE A 389 16.29 21.37 -0.13
N ASP A 390 15.92 22.51 -0.69
CA ASP A 390 16.73 23.75 -0.67
C ASP A 390 16.94 24.28 0.75
N GLU A 391 15.98 24.05 1.67
CA GLU A 391 16.08 24.47 3.07
C GLU A 391 17.01 23.58 3.90
N CYS A 392 16.94 22.24 3.77
CA CYS A 392 17.57 21.32 4.71
C CYS A 392 18.17 20.06 4.06
N CYS A 393 18.24 19.96 2.74
CA CYS A 393 18.66 18.77 2.01
C CYS A 393 17.87 17.52 2.47
N PHE A 394 18.57 16.53 3.07
CA PHE A 394 17.97 15.30 3.57
C PHE A 394 17.62 15.34 5.07
N ASP A 395 17.88 16.43 5.76
CA ASP A 395 17.56 16.57 7.18
C ASP A 395 16.12 17.09 7.36
N TRP A 396 15.15 16.30 6.86
CA TRP A 396 13.73 16.65 6.82
C TRP A 396 13.17 17.11 8.18
N GLU A 397 13.68 16.55 9.28
CA GLU A 397 13.25 16.90 10.64
C GLU A 397 13.55 18.37 11.00
N ARG A 398 14.56 18.98 10.40
CA ARG A 398 14.90 20.37 10.60
C ARG A 398 14.13 21.35 9.73
N SER A 399 13.35 20.86 8.78
CA SER A 399 12.59 21.75 7.90
C SER A 399 11.55 22.56 8.66
N ARG A 400 11.68 23.87 8.60
CA ARG A 400 10.68 24.78 9.16
C ARG A 400 9.35 24.69 8.40
N ILE A 401 9.40 24.42 7.10
CA ILE A 401 8.22 24.23 6.25
C ILE A 401 7.41 23.05 6.78
N LEU A 402 8.05 21.88 6.97
CA LEU A 402 7.39 20.65 7.43
C LEU A 402 6.90 20.79 8.88
N ASN A 403 7.72 21.35 9.76
CA ASN A 403 7.34 21.56 11.16
C ASN A 403 6.15 22.53 11.28
N SER A 404 6.10 23.61 10.51
CA SER A 404 4.96 24.54 10.48
C SER A 404 3.67 23.85 10.01
N LYS A 405 3.76 22.98 8.99
CA LYS A 405 2.62 22.17 8.53
C LYS A 405 2.14 21.18 9.60
N ALA A 406 3.05 20.47 10.22
CA ALA A 406 2.73 19.49 11.27
C ALA A 406 2.08 20.16 12.50
N GLU A 407 2.57 21.34 12.90
CA GLU A 407 1.96 22.12 14.00
C GLU A 407 0.52 22.55 13.65
N LYS A 408 0.26 23.01 12.42
CA LYS A 408 -1.10 23.34 11.98
C LYS A 408 -2.02 22.14 12.01
N ILE A 409 -1.52 20.97 11.54
CA ILE A 409 -2.28 19.71 11.56
C ILE A 409 -2.60 19.31 13.00
N ALA A 410 -1.63 19.32 13.91
CA ALA A 410 -1.84 18.96 15.31
C ALA A 410 -2.86 19.88 16.00
N LYS A 411 -2.80 21.19 15.76
CA LYS A 411 -3.79 22.16 16.25
C LYS A 411 -5.19 21.88 15.69
N TYR A 412 -5.27 21.50 14.42
CA TYR A 412 -6.53 21.17 13.76
C TYR A 412 -7.14 19.89 14.32
N VAL A 413 -6.32 18.84 14.53
CA VAL A 413 -6.73 17.58 15.18
C VAL A 413 -7.25 17.85 16.60
N SER A 414 -6.54 18.66 17.38
CA SER A 414 -6.97 19.05 18.74
C SER A 414 -8.32 19.79 18.74
N ARG A 415 -8.52 20.71 17.82
CA ARG A 415 -9.78 21.45 17.68
C ARG A 415 -10.94 20.52 17.31
N PHE A 416 -10.72 19.60 16.40
CA PHE A 416 -11.70 18.58 16.02
C PHE A 416 -12.07 17.68 17.22
N TYR A 417 -11.07 17.14 17.91
CA TYR A 417 -11.28 16.31 19.09
C TYR A 417 -12.13 17.00 20.15
N ASN A 418 -11.80 18.24 20.47
CA ASN A 418 -12.54 19.02 21.46
C ASN A 418 -13.99 19.28 21.03
N ALA A 419 -14.23 19.54 19.75
CA ALA A 419 -15.57 19.71 19.20
C ALA A 419 -16.42 18.44 19.30
N VAL A 420 -15.84 17.29 18.95
CA VAL A 420 -16.50 15.98 19.06
C VAL A 420 -16.79 15.65 20.54
N LYS A 421 -15.84 15.89 21.44
CA LYS A 421 -15.99 15.68 22.88
C LYS A 421 -17.13 16.53 23.47
N GLU A 422 -17.18 17.81 23.10
CA GLU A 422 -18.25 18.72 23.54
C GLU A 422 -19.62 18.31 23.01
N ALA A 423 -19.70 17.96 21.73
CA ALA A 423 -20.94 17.51 21.12
C ALA A 423 -21.44 16.19 21.72
N HIS A 424 -20.55 15.24 21.97
CA HIS A 424 -20.87 13.98 22.63
C HIS A 424 -21.41 14.21 24.05
N ASN A 425 -20.72 15.01 24.85
CA ASN A 425 -21.14 15.32 26.22
C ASN A 425 -22.51 16.04 26.24
N THR A 426 -22.74 16.96 25.30
CA THR A 426 -24.02 17.68 25.19
C THR A 426 -25.16 16.71 24.84
N ALA A 427 -24.98 15.85 23.84
CA ALA A 427 -25.98 14.87 23.43
C ALA A 427 -26.28 13.85 24.56
N SER A 428 -25.24 13.34 25.22
CA SER A 428 -25.36 12.39 26.34
C SER A 428 -26.03 13.02 27.55
N GLY A 429 -25.71 14.27 27.86
CA GLY A 429 -26.34 15.01 28.98
C GLY A 429 -27.83 15.29 28.75
N MET A 430 -28.24 15.53 27.48
CA MET A 430 -29.63 15.78 27.13
C MET A 430 -30.49 14.52 27.03
N THR A 431 -29.89 13.41 26.60
CA THR A 431 -30.63 12.15 26.36
C THR A 431 -30.48 11.12 27.48
N GLY A 432 -29.58 11.36 28.44
CA GLY A 432 -29.24 10.38 29.48
C GLY A 432 -28.51 9.14 28.99
N GLN A 433 -28.09 9.10 27.71
CA GLN A 433 -27.27 8.04 27.12
C GLN A 433 -25.78 8.33 27.36
N LYS A 434 -25.06 7.34 27.89
CA LYS A 434 -23.60 7.42 28.08
C LYS A 434 -22.85 6.70 26.98
#